data_dc5af7d8cb06d877747dbb5d21431390
#
_entry.id   dc5af7d8cb06d877747dbb5d21431390
#
_cell.length_a   1.000
_cell.length_b   1.000
_cell.length_c   1.000
_cell.angle_alpha   90.00
_cell.angle_beta   90.00
_cell.angle_gamma   90.00
#
_symmetry.space_group_name_H-M   'P 1'
#
loop_
_entity.id
_entity.type
_entity.pdbx_description
1 polymer ?
#
loop_
_entity_poly.entity_id
_entity_poly.type
_entity_poly.pdbx_seq_one_letter_code
_entity_poly.pdbx_strand_id
1 'polypeptide(L)'
;MLFGNKIKPTVGYYLRDEYIPMSMLNDVEKYQVNTVGCPSVSYMSNKIYTLKSWITAEIKFGINNLGKEYYEYNYDTTQFAVDSEVHRVMKDALSISKDKNGNAVLQVLYPIYYVTDDKDVEISTIPEPTVGLDNCKYLLGSFNIYGWIRDINVSFIQLDNTKLATIYLNFNKPVMNIVFNKAVNLKKIKPNKKILQYKKNMYEITKYFKKIDKHYLRLLARRPKKLL
;
A
#
# COMPACT_ATOMS: atom_id res chain seq x y z
N MET A 1 -26.14 26.33 -16.48
CA MET A 1 -24.68 26.02 -16.37
C MET A 1 -24.47 24.59 -16.83
N LEU A 2 -23.89 24.41 -18.00
CA LEU A 2 -23.51 23.09 -18.50
C LEU A 2 -22.30 22.63 -17.67
N PHE A 3 -22.51 21.69 -16.77
CA PHE A 3 -21.40 20.98 -16.12
C PHE A 3 -20.71 20.14 -17.21
N GLY A 4 -19.67 20.70 -17.80
CA GLY A 4 -18.83 19.94 -18.70
C GLY A 4 -18.36 18.67 -18.00
N ASN A 5 -18.62 17.50 -18.61
CA ASN A 5 -18.12 16.21 -18.15
C ASN A 5 -16.58 16.30 -18.09
N LYS A 6 -16.01 16.65 -16.93
CA LYS A 6 -14.57 16.59 -16.74
C LYS A 6 -14.13 15.15 -16.98
N ILE A 7 -13.34 14.95 -18.02
CA ILE A 7 -12.77 13.64 -18.33
C ILE A 7 -12.02 13.16 -17.09
N LYS A 8 -12.48 12.04 -16.51
CA LYS A 8 -11.81 11.42 -15.35
C LYS A 8 -10.45 10.89 -15.80
N PRO A 9 -9.36 11.19 -15.10
CA PRO A 9 -8.06 10.64 -15.44
C PRO A 9 -8.08 9.11 -15.31
N THR A 10 -7.38 8.45 -16.23
CA THR A 10 -7.17 7.01 -16.13
C THR A 10 -6.03 6.74 -15.18
N VAL A 11 -6.27 5.83 -14.24
CA VAL A 11 -5.25 5.24 -13.37
C VAL A 11 -5.22 3.75 -13.65
N GLY A 12 -4.09 3.27 -14.14
CA GLY A 12 -3.81 1.86 -14.26
C GLY A 12 -3.34 1.29 -12.93
N TYR A 13 -3.76 0.09 -12.57
CA TYR A 13 -3.14 -0.65 -11.49
C TYR A 13 -2.78 -2.05 -11.94
N TYR A 14 -1.76 -2.62 -11.34
CA TYR A 14 -1.40 -4.02 -11.56
C TYR A 14 -0.87 -4.65 -10.27
N LEU A 15 -1.09 -5.95 -10.17
CA LEU A 15 -0.59 -6.78 -9.09
C LEU A 15 0.72 -7.42 -9.55
N ARG A 16 1.61 -7.64 -8.61
CA ARG A 16 2.91 -8.24 -8.88
C ARG A 16 3.12 -9.45 -7.99
N ASP A 17 3.47 -10.56 -8.60
CA ASP A 17 3.63 -11.87 -7.96
C ASP A 17 5.06 -12.21 -7.54
N GLU A 18 5.99 -11.25 -7.60
CA GLU A 18 7.40 -11.52 -7.27
C GLU A 18 7.62 -11.92 -5.81
N TYR A 19 6.80 -11.38 -4.89
CA TYR A 19 6.93 -11.65 -3.46
C TYR A 19 5.74 -12.44 -2.93
N ILE A 20 4.54 -12.11 -3.36
CA ILE A 20 3.28 -12.71 -2.92
C ILE A 20 2.64 -13.40 -4.12
N PRO A 21 2.37 -14.71 -4.07
CA PRO A 21 1.71 -15.43 -5.15
C PRO A 21 0.38 -14.80 -5.56
N MET A 22 0.08 -14.79 -6.84
CA MET A 22 -1.17 -14.19 -7.36
C MET A 22 -2.43 -14.82 -6.77
N SER A 23 -2.36 -16.11 -6.39
CA SER A 23 -3.45 -16.81 -5.69
C SER A 23 -3.77 -16.25 -4.31
N MET A 24 -2.82 -15.55 -3.69
CA MET A 24 -2.98 -14.90 -2.38
C MET A 24 -3.39 -13.43 -2.48
N LEU A 25 -3.32 -12.84 -3.67
CA LEU A 25 -3.61 -11.42 -3.87
C LEU A 25 -5.07 -11.21 -4.23
N ASN A 26 -5.70 -10.31 -3.50
CA ASN A 26 -7.02 -9.83 -3.82
C ASN A 26 -6.96 -8.61 -4.73
N ASP A 27 -7.91 -8.50 -5.65
CA ASP A 27 -8.07 -7.30 -6.46
C ASP A 27 -8.50 -6.10 -5.59
N VAL A 28 -8.18 -4.91 -6.08
CA VAL A 28 -8.64 -3.66 -5.47
C VAL A 28 -10.14 -3.53 -5.69
N GLU A 29 -10.88 -3.41 -4.61
CA GLU A 29 -12.32 -3.24 -4.66
C GLU A 29 -12.72 -1.78 -4.47
N LYS A 30 -13.80 -1.39 -5.15
CA LYS A 30 -14.42 -0.10 -4.91
C LYS A 30 -15.05 -0.11 -3.51
N TYR A 31 -14.77 0.92 -2.72
CA TYR A 31 -15.36 1.05 -1.39
C TYR A 31 -16.88 1.06 -1.47
N GLN A 32 -17.50 0.10 -0.82
CA GLN A 32 -18.95 -0.02 -0.77
C GLN A 32 -19.46 0.69 0.50
N VAL A 33 -20.24 1.74 0.30
CA VAL A 33 -20.89 2.44 1.40
C VAL A 33 -22.34 1.98 1.46
N ASN A 34 -22.75 1.43 2.58
CA ASN A 34 -24.10 0.90 2.78
C ASN A 34 -25.18 1.98 2.96
N THR A 35 -24.87 3.25 2.75
CA THR A 35 -25.83 4.35 2.87
C THR A 35 -26.39 4.72 1.50
N VAL A 36 -27.59 4.25 1.24
CA VAL A 36 -28.34 4.59 0.01
C VAL A 36 -28.79 6.06 0.09
N GLY A 37 -28.45 6.84 -0.92
CA GLY A 37 -29.06 8.16 -1.14
C GLY A 37 -28.29 9.38 -0.59
N CYS A 38 -27.15 9.24 0.06
CA CYS A 38 -26.37 10.40 0.49
C CYS A 38 -25.47 10.93 -0.66
N PRO A 39 -25.65 12.18 -1.15
CA PRO A 39 -24.83 12.73 -2.23
C PRO A 39 -23.34 12.78 -1.92
N SER A 40 -22.97 13.05 -0.66
CA SER A 40 -21.58 13.06 -0.21
C SER A 40 -20.92 11.68 -0.34
N VAL A 41 -21.68 10.64 -0.02
CA VAL A 41 -21.24 9.25 -0.12
C VAL A 41 -21.07 8.84 -1.59
N SER A 42 -22.01 9.20 -2.45
CA SER A 42 -21.90 8.96 -3.89
C SER A 42 -20.69 9.65 -4.51
N TYR A 43 -20.38 10.86 -4.08
CA TYR A 43 -19.18 11.59 -4.50
C TYR A 43 -17.89 10.88 -4.05
N MET A 44 -17.85 10.40 -2.81
CA MET A 44 -16.68 9.70 -2.25
C MET A 44 -16.50 8.30 -2.84
N SER A 45 -17.57 7.58 -3.16
CA SER A 45 -17.51 6.20 -3.66
C SER A 45 -16.71 6.04 -4.96
N ASN A 46 -16.54 7.11 -5.76
CA ASN A 46 -15.73 7.09 -6.98
C ASN A 46 -14.25 7.44 -6.76
N LYS A 47 -13.87 7.65 -5.51
CA LYS A 47 -12.49 8.03 -5.14
C LYS A 47 -11.85 7.05 -4.17
N ILE A 48 -12.65 6.22 -3.50
CA ILE A 48 -12.17 5.33 -2.44
C ILE A 48 -12.15 3.89 -2.94
N TYR A 49 -11.05 3.22 -2.69
CA TYR A 49 -10.82 1.83 -3.02
C TYR A 49 -10.21 1.12 -1.81
N THR A 50 -10.67 -0.09 -1.54
CA THR A 50 -10.27 -0.87 -0.38
C THR A 50 -9.18 -1.86 -0.76
N LEU A 51 -8.12 -1.91 0.05
CA LEU A 51 -7.15 -2.99 0.06
C LEU A 51 -7.58 -4.04 1.08
N LYS A 52 -7.56 -5.30 0.66
CA LYS A 52 -7.88 -6.44 1.51
C LYS A 52 -6.61 -7.18 1.92
N SER A 53 -6.63 -7.78 3.10
CA SER A 53 -5.52 -8.61 3.53
C SER A 53 -5.35 -9.83 2.65
N TRP A 54 -4.12 -10.12 2.29
CA TRP A 54 -3.73 -11.32 1.56
C TRP A 54 -3.43 -12.51 2.48
N ILE A 55 -3.49 -12.32 3.80
CA ILE A 55 -3.20 -13.35 4.81
C ILE A 55 -4.03 -13.16 6.06
N THR A 56 -4.29 -14.26 6.78
CA THR A 56 -4.68 -14.24 8.19
C THR A 56 -3.42 -14.40 9.03
N ALA A 57 -3.09 -13.38 9.82
CA ALA A 57 -1.90 -13.38 10.65
C ALA A 57 -2.06 -12.49 11.88
N GLU A 58 -1.45 -12.92 12.97
CA GLU A 58 -1.11 -12.09 14.13
C GLU A 58 0.36 -11.70 14.02
N ILE A 59 0.66 -10.40 14.00
CA ILE A 59 2.03 -9.90 13.88
C ILE A 59 2.33 -9.04 15.10
N LYS A 60 3.32 -9.44 15.88
CA LYS A 60 3.84 -8.68 17.03
C LYS A 60 5.13 -7.98 16.62
N PHE A 61 5.28 -6.74 17.01
CA PHE A 61 6.48 -5.96 16.65
C PHE A 61 6.81 -4.93 17.73
N GLY A 62 8.06 -4.52 17.76
CA GLY A 62 8.53 -3.52 18.72
C GLY A 62 10.04 -3.40 18.77
N ILE A 63 10.51 -2.90 19.91
CA ILE A 63 11.93 -2.80 20.24
C ILE A 63 12.22 -3.84 21.32
N ASN A 64 13.21 -4.67 21.10
CA ASN A 64 13.62 -5.67 22.08
C ASN A 64 14.50 -5.06 23.21
N ASN A 65 14.81 -5.85 24.23
CA ASN A 65 15.62 -5.43 25.38
C ASN A 65 17.05 -4.97 25.02
N LEU A 66 17.53 -5.28 23.83
CA LEU A 66 18.82 -4.83 23.29
C LEU A 66 18.69 -3.55 22.48
N GLY A 67 17.51 -2.91 22.47
CA GLY A 67 17.25 -1.70 21.69
C GLY A 67 17.19 -1.95 20.17
N LYS A 68 17.01 -3.18 19.71
CA LYS A 68 16.90 -3.52 18.27
C LYS A 68 15.45 -3.73 17.87
N GLU A 69 15.17 -3.43 16.61
CA GLU A 69 13.89 -3.74 15.99
C GLU A 69 13.65 -5.25 15.95
N TYR A 70 12.43 -5.64 16.31
CA TYR A 70 12.01 -7.02 16.40
C TYR A 70 10.59 -7.17 15.89
N TYR A 71 10.30 -8.25 15.18
CA TYR A 71 8.95 -8.73 14.91
C TYR A 71 8.89 -10.25 14.90
N GLU A 72 7.72 -10.77 15.23
CA GLU A 72 7.32 -12.16 15.11
C GLU A 72 5.92 -12.25 14.53
N TYR A 73 5.57 -13.39 13.97
CA TYR A 73 4.24 -13.58 13.40
C TYR A 73 3.79 -15.03 13.54
N ASN A 74 2.47 -15.16 13.75
CA ASN A 74 1.73 -16.41 13.61
C ASN A 74 0.76 -16.23 12.46
N TYR A 75 0.60 -17.21 11.60
CA TYR A 75 -0.31 -17.17 10.47
C TYR A 75 -1.11 -18.47 10.35
N ASP A 76 -2.29 -18.36 9.75
CA ASP A 76 -3.14 -19.50 9.47
C ASP A 76 -2.65 -20.21 8.19
N THR A 77 -2.17 -21.45 8.37
CA THR A 77 -1.66 -22.29 7.28
C THR A 77 -2.76 -22.96 6.46
N THR A 78 -3.99 -22.98 6.96
CA THR A 78 -5.11 -23.70 6.30
C THR A 78 -5.51 -23.09 4.95
N GLN A 79 -5.09 -21.86 4.69
CA GLN A 79 -5.41 -21.12 3.46
C GLN A 79 -4.42 -21.36 2.31
N PHE A 80 -3.30 -22.07 2.56
CA PHE A 80 -2.21 -22.20 1.59
C PHE A 80 -1.72 -23.64 1.49
N ALA A 81 -1.42 -24.04 0.27
CA ALA A 81 -1.01 -25.42 0.00
C ALA A 81 0.40 -25.78 0.52
N VAL A 82 1.26 -24.79 0.80
CA VAL A 82 2.66 -25.02 1.17
C VAL A 82 3.11 -24.01 2.23
N ASP A 83 3.33 -24.47 3.44
CA ASP A 83 3.76 -23.67 4.61
C ASP A 83 5.09 -22.91 4.38
N SER A 84 6.07 -23.57 3.76
CA SER A 84 7.37 -22.94 3.47
C SER A 84 7.28 -21.72 2.54
N GLU A 85 6.31 -21.69 1.64
CA GLU A 85 6.08 -20.54 0.75
C GLU A 85 5.52 -19.35 1.51
N VAL A 86 4.57 -19.59 2.42
CA VAL A 86 3.99 -18.53 3.25
C VAL A 86 5.04 -17.89 4.13
N HIS A 87 5.90 -18.69 4.78
CA HIS A 87 6.99 -18.18 5.61
C HIS A 87 7.95 -17.28 4.79
N ARG A 88 8.33 -17.69 3.58
CA ARG A 88 9.15 -16.87 2.68
C ARG A 88 8.47 -15.55 2.33
N VAL A 89 7.20 -15.62 1.96
CA VAL A 89 6.40 -14.44 1.61
C VAL A 89 6.30 -13.47 2.78
N MET A 90 6.02 -13.96 3.99
CA MET A 90 5.94 -13.13 5.20
C MET A 90 7.25 -12.40 5.46
N LYS A 91 8.38 -13.09 5.34
CA LYS A 91 9.71 -12.49 5.52
C LYS A 91 9.99 -11.39 4.50
N ASP A 92 9.58 -11.58 3.25
CA ASP A 92 9.82 -10.62 2.17
C ASP A 92 8.81 -9.45 2.19
N ALA A 93 7.60 -9.69 2.72
CA ALA A 93 6.51 -8.71 2.77
C ALA A 93 6.54 -7.83 4.03
N LEU A 94 7.32 -8.19 5.05
CA LEU A 94 7.42 -7.43 6.28
C LEU A 94 8.76 -6.68 6.35
N SER A 95 8.70 -5.42 6.74
CA SER A 95 9.89 -4.66 7.09
C SER A 95 9.66 -3.86 8.37
N ILE A 96 10.70 -3.72 9.17
CA ILE A 96 10.66 -2.98 10.43
C ILE A 96 11.79 -1.94 10.47
N SER A 97 11.49 -0.80 11.04
CA SER A 97 12.44 0.31 11.23
C SER A 97 12.07 1.08 12.50
N LYS A 98 12.86 2.09 12.85
CA LYS A 98 12.55 3.04 13.92
C LYS A 98 12.17 4.40 13.35
N ASP A 99 11.24 5.06 14.01
CA ASP A 99 11.02 6.48 13.82
C ASP A 99 12.09 7.32 14.54
N LYS A 100 12.00 8.66 14.41
CA LYS A 100 12.91 9.60 15.08
C LYS A 100 12.82 9.60 16.62
N ASN A 101 11.73 9.07 17.16
CA ASN A 101 11.48 8.97 18.61
C ASN A 101 11.86 7.60 19.18
N GLY A 102 12.36 6.70 18.33
CA GLY A 102 12.74 5.34 18.73
C GLY A 102 11.60 4.33 18.74
N ASN A 103 10.39 4.69 18.32
CA ASN A 103 9.28 3.75 18.23
C ASN A 103 9.44 2.86 16.99
N ALA A 104 9.06 1.59 17.13
CA ALA A 104 9.07 0.67 16.00
C ALA A 104 8.00 1.04 14.97
N VAL A 105 8.37 0.96 13.69
CA VAL A 105 7.48 1.11 12.55
C VAL A 105 7.51 -0.17 11.74
N LEU A 106 6.41 -0.90 11.74
CA LEU A 106 6.20 -2.08 10.90
C LEU A 106 5.54 -1.68 9.59
N GLN A 107 6.05 -2.19 8.48
CA GLN A 107 5.44 -2.03 7.16
C GLN A 107 5.05 -3.40 6.63
N VAL A 108 3.81 -3.54 6.18
CA VAL A 108 3.29 -4.72 5.48
C VAL A 108 3.14 -4.36 4.01
N LEU A 109 3.86 -5.07 3.17
CA LEU A 109 3.90 -4.84 1.73
C LEU A 109 2.61 -5.32 1.06
N TYR A 110 2.05 -4.45 0.23
CA TYR A 110 1.00 -4.79 -0.72
C TYR A 110 1.53 -4.55 -2.13
N PRO A 111 1.79 -5.58 -2.92
CA PRO A 111 2.42 -5.46 -4.24
C PRO A 111 1.42 -4.98 -5.30
N ILE A 112 0.76 -3.89 -5.00
CA ILE A 112 -0.17 -3.18 -5.87
C ILE A 112 0.49 -1.88 -6.30
N TYR A 113 0.56 -1.66 -7.61
CA TYR A 113 1.17 -0.50 -8.22
C TYR A 113 0.15 0.32 -8.94
N TYR A 114 0.19 1.62 -8.74
CA TYR A 114 -0.63 2.58 -9.48
C TYR A 114 0.21 3.34 -10.50
N VAL A 115 -0.36 3.56 -11.69
CA VAL A 115 0.28 4.27 -12.79
C VAL A 115 -0.72 5.25 -13.39
N THR A 116 -0.31 6.50 -13.60
CA THR A 116 -1.13 7.50 -14.29
C THR A 116 -0.27 8.40 -15.14
N ASP A 117 -0.84 8.96 -16.19
CA ASP A 117 -0.20 10.03 -16.99
C ASP A 117 -0.67 11.44 -16.59
N ASP A 118 -1.58 11.54 -15.63
CA ASP A 118 -2.03 12.80 -15.04
C ASP A 118 -1.13 13.20 -13.85
N LYS A 119 -0.51 14.40 -13.96
CA LYS A 119 0.45 14.92 -12.97
C LYS A 119 -0.17 15.25 -11.61
N ASP A 120 -1.49 15.48 -11.59
CA ASP A 120 -2.19 15.98 -10.41
C ASP A 120 -2.96 14.89 -9.68
N VAL A 121 -2.71 13.63 -9.99
CA VAL A 121 -3.32 12.51 -9.27
C VAL A 121 -2.48 12.15 -8.07
N GLU A 122 -3.10 12.27 -6.91
CA GLU A 122 -2.55 11.89 -5.62
C GLU A 122 -3.41 10.83 -4.96
N ILE A 123 -2.78 9.99 -4.17
CA ILE A 123 -3.45 9.06 -3.29
C ILE A 123 -3.11 9.36 -1.83
N SER A 124 -4.09 9.15 -0.97
CA SER A 124 -3.93 9.16 0.48
C SER A 124 -4.43 7.84 1.05
N THR A 125 -3.87 7.44 2.16
CA THR A 125 -4.29 6.24 2.88
C THR A 125 -5.21 6.62 4.04
N ILE A 126 -6.30 5.85 4.23
CA ILE A 126 -7.21 5.99 5.36
C ILE A 126 -7.25 4.66 6.11
N PRO A 127 -7.25 4.67 7.47
CA PRO A 127 -7.33 3.47 8.26
C PRO A 127 -8.60 2.69 7.98
N GLU A 128 -8.53 1.39 8.10
CA GLU A 128 -9.69 0.53 8.17
C GLU A 128 -9.98 0.24 9.66
N PRO A 129 -11.12 0.69 10.21
CA PRO A 129 -11.38 0.60 11.65
C PRO A 129 -11.62 -0.82 12.15
N THR A 130 -11.86 -1.78 11.26
CA THR A 130 -12.13 -3.18 11.63
C THR A 130 -10.87 -4.01 11.85
N VAL A 131 -9.69 -3.47 11.56
CA VAL A 131 -8.41 -4.14 11.86
C VAL A 131 -8.14 -4.08 13.35
N GLY A 132 -7.91 -5.24 13.97
CA GLY A 132 -7.52 -5.32 15.37
C GLY A 132 -6.11 -4.75 15.57
N LEU A 133 -5.98 -3.75 16.43
CA LEU A 133 -4.72 -3.10 16.76
C LEU A 133 -4.56 -3.05 18.28
N ASP A 134 -3.39 -3.46 18.77
CA ASP A 134 -2.99 -3.30 20.17
C ASP A 134 -1.65 -2.60 20.24
N ASN A 135 -1.53 -1.57 21.07
CA ASN A 135 -0.35 -0.73 21.26
C ASN A 135 0.24 -0.15 19.97
N CYS A 136 -0.56 0.01 18.93
CA CYS A 136 -0.13 0.64 17.67
C CYS A 136 -1.26 1.40 16.98
N LYS A 137 -0.88 2.21 16.00
CA LYS A 137 -1.80 2.89 15.09
C LYS A 137 -1.26 2.90 13.67
N TYR A 138 -2.12 3.17 12.71
CA TYR A 138 -1.70 3.39 11.33
C TYR A 138 -0.78 4.60 11.20
N LEU A 139 0.26 4.44 10.39
CA LEU A 139 1.04 5.54 9.86
C LEU A 139 0.52 5.86 8.47
N LEU A 140 -0.19 6.97 8.35
CA LEU A 140 -0.85 7.37 7.12
C LEU A 140 0.08 8.18 6.23
N GLY A 141 -0.13 8.09 4.92
CA GLY A 141 0.64 8.80 3.93
C GLY A 141 -0.21 9.36 2.79
N SER A 142 0.33 10.38 2.14
CA SER A 142 -0.20 10.92 0.89
C SER A 142 0.95 11.11 -0.09
N PHE A 143 0.76 10.74 -1.35
CA PHE A 143 1.81 10.88 -2.36
C PHE A 143 1.23 10.96 -3.79
N ASN A 144 1.96 11.65 -4.63
CA ASN A 144 1.64 11.77 -6.04
C ASN A 144 2.10 10.54 -6.80
N ILE A 145 1.18 9.88 -7.51
CA ILE A 145 1.45 8.63 -8.23
C ILE A 145 1.96 8.83 -9.67
N TYR A 146 1.98 10.06 -10.18
CA TYR A 146 2.53 10.33 -11.50
C TYR A 146 4.00 9.95 -11.62
N GLY A 147 4.78 10.28 -10.61
CA GLY A 147 6.21 10.00 -10.59
C GLY A 147 6.63 8.84 -9.70
N TRP A 148 5.70 8.25 -8.96
CA TRP A 148 6.02 7.30 -7.89
C TRP A 148 5.32 5.95 -8.10
N ILE A 149 5.91 5.10 -8.94
CA ILE A 149 5.42 3.73 -9.18
C ILE A 149 6.10 2.80 -8.20
N ARG A 150 5.51 2.58 -7.05
CA ARG A 150 6.01 1.63 -6.04
C ARG A 150 4.88 0.93 -5.32
N ASP A 151 5.26 -0.09 -4.54
CA ASP A 151 4.35 -0.86 -3.70
C ASP A 151 3.59 0.05 -2.73
N ILE A 152 2.37 -0.31 -2.44
CA ILE A 152 1.63 0.26 -1.33
C ILE A 152 2.04 -0.49 -0.06
N ASN A 153 2.54 0.23 0.91
CA ASN A 153 2.81 -0.30 2.23
C ASN A 153 1.71 0.15 3.20
N VAL A 154 1.14 -0.80 3.91
CA VAL A 154 0.34 -0.51 5.11
C VAL A 154 1.32 -0.44 6.27
N SER A 155 1.42 0.73 6.89
CA SER A 155 2.41 0.98 7.93
C SER A 155 1.74 1.19 9.28
N PHE A 156 2.37 0.66 10.32
CA PHE A 156 1.91 0.76 11.70
C PHE A 156 3.04 1.26 12.59
N ILE A 157 2.74 2.18 13.48
CA ILE A 157 3.70 2.71 14.46
C ILE A 157 3.30 2.29 15.87
N GLN A 158 4.26 1.75 16.61
CA GLN A 158 4.15 1.44 18.03
C GLN A 158 3.88 2.71 18.85
N LEU A 159 2.99 2.63 19.84
CA LEU A 159 2.61 3.78 20.68
C LEU A 159 3.46 3.86 21.95
N ASP A 160 3.63 2.73 22.62
CA ASP A 160 4.43 2.58 23.83
C ASP A 160 5.57 1.59 23.54
N ASN A 161 6.80 2.07 23.53
CA ASN A 161 7.99 1.28 23.19
C ASN A 161 8.43 0.30 24.31
N THR A 162 7.78 0.34 25.47
CA THR A 162 8.02 -0.60 26.57
C THR A 162 7.26 -1.91 26.40
N LYS A 163 6.30 -1.99 25.46
CA LYS A 163 5.45 -3.14 25.19
C LYS A 163 5.43 -3.43 23.70
N LEU A 164 5.37 -4.71 23.33
CA LEU A 164 5.16 -5.10 21.94
C LEU A 164 3.80 -4.58 21.45
N ALA A 165 3.75 -4.18 20.21
CA ALA A 165 2.54 -3.86 19.49
C ALA A 165 2.05 -5.09 18.74
N THR A 166 0.72 -5.24 18.55
CA THR A 166 0.15 -6.37 17.83
C THR A 166 -0.84 -5.87 16.78
N ILE A 167 -0.80 -6.45 15.60
CA ILE A 167 -1.80 -6.28 14.55
C ILE A 167 -2.41 -7.64 14.17
N TYR A 168 -3.73 -7.63 13.91
CA TYR A 168 -4.50 -8.80 13.52
C TYR A 168 -5.01 -8.60 12.10
N LEU A 169 -4.45 -9.35 11.16
CA LEU A 169 -4.89 -9.37 9.77
C LEU A 169 -5.78 -10.58 9.52
N ASN A 170 -6.86 -10.40 8.78
CA ASN A 170 -7.74 -11.49 8.37
C ASN A 170 -7.82 -11.54 6.86
N PHE A 171 -7.58 -12.71 6.28
CA PHE A 171 -7.64 -12.92 4.84
C PHE A 171 -8.93 -12.41 4.23
N ASN A 172 -8.80 -11.72 3.09
CA ASN A 172 -9.91 -11.14 2.33
C ASN A 172 -10.75 -10.09 3.09
N LYS A 173 -10.31 -9.65 4.28
CA LYS A 173 -10.95 -8.54 4.99
C LYS A 173 -10.24 -7.22 4.68
N PRO A 174 -10.98 -6.10 4.70
CA PRO A 174 -10.39 -4.79 4.52
C PRO A 174 -9.24 -4.52 5.50
N VAL A 175 -8.17 -3.90 5.00
CA VAL A 175 -7.01 -3.51 5.82
C VAL A 175 -6.79 -2.01 5.77
N MET A 176 -6.97 -1.41 4.60
CA MET A 176 -6.73 0.01 4.41
C MET A 176 -7.55 0.51 3.22
N ASN A 177 -7.94 1.76 3.25
CA ASN A 177 -8.57 2.41 2.13
C ASN A 177 -7.58 3.36 1.43
N ILE A 178 -7.60 3.33 0.10
CA ILE A 178 -6.87 4.24 -0.78
C ILE A 178 -7.85 5.28 -1.29
N VAL A 179 -7.53 6.54 -1.11
CA VAL A 179 -8.36 7.67 -1.55
C VAL A 179 -7.62 8.49 -2.60
N PHE A 180 -8.22 8.64 -3.77
CA PHE A 180 -7.73 9.55 -4.79
C PHE A 180 -8.22 10.97 -4.53
N ASN A 181 -7.38 11.99 -4.72
CA ASN A 181 -7.75 13.40 -4.56
C ASN A 181 -8.85 13.84 -5.54
N LYS A 182 -9.05 13.11 -6.63
CA LYS A 182 -10.10 13.32 -7.63
C LYS A 182 -10.72 11.99 -8.07
N ALA A 183 -11.91 12.03 -8.65
CA ALA A 183 -12.52 10.83 -9.24
C ALA A 183 -11.66 10.32 -10.41
N VAL A 184 -11.35 9.03 -10.40
CA VAL A 184 -10.51 8.38 -11.40
C VAL A 184 -11.25 7.26 -12.13
N ASN A 185 -10.79 6.92 -13.31
CA ASN A 185 -11.15 5.70 -14.01
C ASN A 185 -10.08 4.64 -13.72
N LEU A 186 -10.29 3.88 -12.66
CA LEU A 186 -9.35 2.84 -12.22
C LEU A 186 -9.49 1.60 -13.09
N LYS A 187 -8.39 1.13 -13.68
CA LYS A 187 -8.37 -0.04 -14.56
C LYS A 187 -7.22 -0.97 -14.20
N LYS A 188 -7.51 -2.27 -14.13
CA LYS A 188 -6.45 -3.29 -14.09
C LYS A 188 -5.72 -3.31 -15.43
N ILE A 189 -4.40 -3.24 -15.41
CA ILE A 189 -3.57 -3.21 -16.61
C ILE A 189 -2.52 -4.31 -16.60
N LYS A 190 -2.08 -4.73 -17.77
CA LYS A 190 -0.85 -5.48 -17.92
C LYS A 190 0.30 -4.46 -18.11
N PRO A 191 1.32 -4.45 -17.23
CA PRO A 191 2.39 -3.47 -17.34
C PRO A 191 3.17 -3.67 -18.65
N ASN A 192 3.42 -2.59 -19.36
CA ASN A 192 4.24 -2.59 -20.57
C ASN A 192 5.73 -2.42 -20.22
N LYS A 193 6.62 -2.62 -21.21
CA LYS A 193 8.07 -2.52 -21.00
C LYS A 193 8.52 -1.16 -20.42
N LYS A 194 7.83 -0.05 -20.77
CA LYS A 194 8.16 1.30 -20.25
C LYS A 194 7.85 1.42 -18.77
N ILE A 195 6.69 0.91 -18.32
CA ILE A 195 6.30 0.88 -16.91
C ILE A 195 7.32 0.07 -16.11
N LEU A 196 7.64 -1.14 -16.57
CA LEU A 196 8.58 -2.02 -15.88
C LEU A 196 9.98 -1.41 -15.80
N GLN A 197 10.49 -0.82 -16.87
CA GLN A 197 11.78 -0.16 -16.87
C GLN A 197 11.82 1.06 -15.95
N TYR A 198 10.77 1.89 -15.98
CA TYR A 198 10.68 3.06 -15.10
C TYR A 198 10.64 2.63 -13.62
N LYS A 199 9.85 1.60 -13.30
CA LYS A 199 9.82 1.02 -11.96
C LYS A 199 11.18 0.49 -11.51
N LYS A 200 11.88 -0.25 -12.38
CA LYS A 200 13.24 -0.75 -12.08
C LYS A 200 14.19 0.40 -11.75
N ASN A 201 14.18 1.45 -12.54
CA ASN A 201 15.00 2.64 -12.29
C ASN A 201 14.68 3.29 -10.94
N MET A 202 13.39 3.36 -10.58
CA MET A 202 12.98 3.88 -9.26
C MET A 202 13.48 3.02 -8.11
N TYR A 203 13.34 1.70 -8.23
CA TYR A 203 13.79 0.77 -7.20
C TYR A 203 15.31 0.87 -6.98
N GLU A 204 16.10 0.91 -8.04
CA GLU A 204 17.54 1.07 -7.96
C GLU A 204 17.95 2.35 -7.24
N ILE A 205 17.26 3.46 -7.51
CA ILE A 205 17.56 4.74 -6.84
C ILE A 205 17.16 4.69 -5.36
N THR A 206 16.00 4.15 -5.03
CA THR A 206 15.56 4.07 -3.62
C THR A 206 16.43 3.13 -2.78
N LYS A 207 17.00 2.10 -3.40
CA LYS A 207 17.90 1.15 -2.73
C LYS A 207 19.25 1.78 -2.35
N TYR A 208 19.78 2.66 -3.18
CA TYR A 208 21.14 3.17 -3.02
C TYR A 208 21.23 4.55 -2.38
N PHE A 209 20.16 5.30 -2.28
CA PHE A 209 20.21 6.69 -1.83
C PHE A 209 19.34 6.96 -0.61
N LYS A 210 19.99 7.32 0.50
CA LYS A 210 19.32 7.76 1.75
C LYS A 210 18.56 9.10 1.62
N LYS A 211 18.87 9.92 0.61
CA LYS A 211 18.19 11.20 0.33
C LYS A 211 17.41 11.11 -0.97
N ILE A 212 16.18 10.66 -0.87
CA ILE A 212 15.30 10.37 -2.01
C ILE A 212 14.97 11.63 -2.82
N ASP A 213 14.85 12.80 -2.19
CA ASP A 213 14.28 14.01 -2.80
C ASP A 213 15.02 14.50 -4.05
N LYS A 214 16.35 14.60 -4.01
CA LYS A 214 17.15 15.06 -5.17
C LYS A 214 17.13 14.06 -6.33
N HIS A 215 17.12 12.78 -6.01
CA HIS A 215 17.12 11.70 -7.02
C HIS A 215 15.74 11.47 -7.61
N TYR A 216 14.68 11.70 -6.81
CA TYR A 216 13.30 11.66 -7.27
C TYR A 216 13.05 12.69 -8.38
N LEU A 217 13.49 13.93 -8.22
CA LEU A 217 13.36 14.96 -9.26
C LEU A 217 14.09 14.57 -10.56
N ARG A 218 15.27 13.95 -10.47
CA ARG A 218 15.99 13.45 -11.65
C ARG A 218 15.26 12.30 -12.35
N LEU A 219 14.63 11.42 -11.58
CA LEU A 219 13.79 10.35 -12.13
C LEU A 219 12.56 10.90 -12.82
N LEU A 220 11.90 11.87 -12.18
CA LEU A 220 10.73 12.53 -12.75
C LEU A 220 11.07 13.19 -14.09
N ALA A 221 12.24 13.82 -14.20
CA ALA A 221 12.72 14.39 -15.46
C ALA A 221 12.96 13.35 -16.56
N ARG A 222 13.23 12.10 -16.21
CA ARG A 222 13.44 10.97 -17.14
C ARG A 222 12.19 10.10 -17.34
N ARG A 223 11.08 10.47 -16.71
CA ARG A 223 9.83 9.74 -16.88
C ARG A 223 9.35 9.83 -18.33
N PRO A 224 8.98 8.72 -18.98
CA PRO A 224 8.32 8.76 -20.29
C PRO A 224 7.05 9.60 -20.24
N LYS A 225 6.80 10.40 -21.28
CA LYS A 225 5.61 11.28 -21.35
C LYS A 225 4.29 10.50 -21.22
N LYS A 226 4.27 9.25 -21.74
CA LYS A 226 3.13 8.33 -21.62
C LYS A 226 3.62 6.98 -21.15
N LEU A 227 3.01 6.49 -20.09
CA LEU A 227 3.20 5.13 -19.54
C LEU A 227 1.96 4.26 -19.78
N LEU A 228 0.77 4.85 -19.76
CA LEU A 228 -0.52 4.22 -20.09
C LEU A 228 -0.83 4.28 -21.57
#